data_d00d8203f4bc280408299924bcd148cf
#
_entry.id   d00d8203f4bc280408299924bcd148cf
#
_cell.length_a   1.000
_cell.length_b   1.000
_cell.length_c   1.000
_cell.angle_alpha   90.00
_cell.angle_beta   90.00
_cell.angle_gamma   90.00
#
_symmetry.space_group_name_H-M   'P 1'
#
loop_
_entity.id
_entity.type
_entity.pdbx_description
1 polymer ?
#
loop_
_entity_poly.entity_id
_entity_poly.type
_entity_poly.pdbx_seq_one_letter_code
_entity_poly.pdbx_strand_id
1 'polypeptide(L)'
;MAEPLTILVGTMTGTAEMVADEVKDVLTAAGVAAEVLAMDKLTPAAFERPGRFLICTSTYGQGDVPDNARDFFGALETVRPDLARVQYGVIALGDHTYAQTFCFGGKRFDQLLTSLGATRLGEMMLHDASAGTVPEEVAVDWVRQWIAEFRLGQSEAA
;
A
#
# COMPACT_ATOMS: atom_id res chain seq x y z
N MET A 1 14.55 7.41 -17.15
CA MET A 1 14.00 8.13 -15.98
C MET A 1 13.34 7.12 -15.04
N ALA A 2 13.51 7.36 -13.77
CA ALA A 2 12.86 6.51 -12.76
C ALA A 2 11.35 6.68 -12.81
N GLU A 3 10.61 5.59 -12.66
CA GLU A 3 9.16 5.65 -12.57
C GLU A 3 8.75 6.18 -11.20
N PRO A 4 7.71 7.02 -11.14
CA PRO A 4 7.19 7.49 -9.86
C PRO A 4 6.50 6.37 -9.09
N LEU A 5 6.37 6.56 -7.78
CA LEU A 5 5.63 5.66 -6.91
C LEU A 5 4.56 6.47 -6.18
N THR A 6 3.34 5.97 -6.20
CA THR A 6 2.23 6.59 -5.47
C THR A 6 1.85 5.70 -4.29
N ILE A 7 1.88 6.27 -3.07
CA ILE A 7 1.51 5.57 -1.85
C ILE A 7 0.07 5.94 -1.51
N LEU A 8 -0.80 4.94 -1.48
CA LEU A 8 -2.22 5.14 -1.17
C LEU A 8 -2.47 4.70 0.27
N VAL A 9 -2.95 5.63 1.10
CA VAL A 9 -3.04 5.43 2.55
C VAL A 9 -4.49 5.27 3.00
N GLY A 10 -4.77 4.13 3.64
CA GLY A 10 -6.03 3.89 4.35
C GLY A 10 -5.78 3.82 5.85
N THR A 11 -6.43 4.69 6.63
CA THR A 11 -6.18 4.78 8.07
C THR A 11 -7.43 5.20 8.84
N MET A 12 -7.49 4.79 10.11
CA MET A 12 -8.49 5.26 11.07
C MET A 12 -7.88 6.24 12.07
N THR A 13 -6.67 5.92 12.54
CA THR A 13 -6.05 6.63 13.67
C THR A 13 -4.77 7.36 13.28
N GLY A 14 -4.38 7.30 12.00
CA GLY A 14 -3.18 7.96 11.52
C GLY A 14 -1.92 7.11 11.51
N THR A 15 -1.95 5.89 12.05
CA THR A 15 -0.77 5.03 12.08
C THR A 15 -0.25 4.71 10.68
N ALA A 16 -1.14 4.33 9.76
CA ALA A 16 -0.74 4.03 8.39
C ALA A 16 -0.17 5.27 7.68
N GLU A 17 -0.69 6.44 8.01
CA GLU A 17 -0.18 7.69 7.47
C GLU A 17 1.26 7.96 7.93
N MET A 18 1.55 7.73 9.21
CA MET A 18 2.90 7.87 9.75
C MET A 18 3.87 6.90 9.09
N VAL A 19 3.44 5.66 8.90
CA VAL A 19 4.22 4.64 8.20
C VAL A 19 4.51 5.08 6.77
N ALA A 20 3.49 5.57 6.07
CA ALA A 20 3.63 6.02 4.69
C ALA A 20 4.61 7.18 4.55
N ASP A 21 4.59 8.12 5.49
CA ASP A 21 5.51 9.26 5.48
C ASP A 21 6.97 8.81 5.64
N GLU A 22 7.22 7.88 6.55
CA GLU A 22 8.58 7.33 6.75
C GLU A 22 9.04 6.55 5.51
N VAL A 23 8.16 5.77 4.92
CA VAL A 23 8.45 5.01 3.69
C VAL A 23 8.75 5.97 2.54
N LYS A 24 7.99 7.05 2.43
CA LYS A 24 8.24 8.07 1.41
C LYS A 24 9.63 8.65 1.54
N ASP A 25 10.07 8.95 2.75
CA ASP A 25 11.40 9.51 3.00
C ASP A 25 12.50 8.54 2.53
N VAL A 26 12.34 7.26 2.80
CA VAL A 26 13.29 6.23 2.35
C VAL A 26 13.31 6.13 0.82
N LEU A 27 12.15 6.15 0.19
CA LEU A 27 12.04 6.11 -1.27
C LEU A 27 12.72 7.33 -1.90
N THR A 28 12.45 8.51 -1.38
CA THR A 28 13.05 9.75 -1.86
C THR A 28 14.58 9.71 -1.73
N ALA A 29 15.08 9.22 -0.60
CA ALA A 29 16.52 9.08 -0.39
C ALA A 29 17.16 8.07 -1.36
N ALA A 30 16.38 7.10 -1.83
CA ALA A 30 16.84 6.11 -2.80
C ALA A 30 16.68 6.58 -4.27
N GLY A 31 16.24 7.80 -4.48
CA GLY A 31 16.06 8.35 -5.82
C GLY A 31 14.72 8.05 -6.46
N VAL A 32 13.75 7.56 -5.69
CA VAL A 32 12.39 7.27 -6.18
C VAL A 32 11.49 8.46 -5.89
N ALA A 33 10.88 9.03 -6.92
CA ALA A 33 9.89 10.09 -6.74
C ALA A 33 8.62 9.47 -6.15
N ALA A 34 8.29 9.81 -4.90
CA ALA A 34 7.16 9.23 -4.19
C ALA A 34 6.17 10.32 -3.75
N GLU A 35 4.88 9.99 -3.82
CA GLU A 35 3.81 10.87 -3.38
C GLU A 35 2.85 10.08 -2.51
N VAL A 36 2.39 10.67 -1.41
CA VAL A 36 1.42 10.05 -0.50
C VAL A 36 0.05 10.67 -0.75
N LEU A 37 -0.94 9.81 -1.00
CA LEU A 37 -2.33 10.22 -1.20
C LEU A 37 -3.23 9.49 -0.21
N ALA A 38 -4.06 10.25 0.51
CA ALA A 38 -5.06 9.66 1.39
C ALA A 38 -6.22 9.11 0.57
N MET A 39 -6.71 7.94 0.91
CA MET A 39 -7.75 7.25 0.14
C MET A 39 -9.11 7.93 0.18
N ASP A 40 -9.38 8.77 1.17
CA ASP A 40 -10.68 9.43 1.33
C ASP A 40 -11.04 10.37 0.18
N LYS A 41 -10.04 10.77 -0.61
CA LYS A 41 -10.23 11.69 -1.74
C LYS A 41 -10.01 11.02 -3.09
N LEU A 42 -9.86 9.70 -3.11
CA LEU A 42 -9.49 9.00 -4.32
C LEU A 42 -10.69 8.38 -5.02
N THR A 43 -10.56 8.28 -6.33
CA THR A 43 -11.47 7.52 -7.21
C THR A 43 -10.65 6.46 -7.91
N PRO A 44 -11.28 5.49 -8.61
CA PRO A 44 -10.52 4.49 -9.38
C PRO A 44 -9.52 5.09 -10.35
N ALA A 45 -9.73 6.33 -10.80
CA ALA A 45 -8.80 7.03 -11.68
C ALA A 45 -7.41 7.22 -11.05
N ALA A 46 -7.26 7.04 -9.74
CA ALA A 46 -5.95 7.11 -9.09
C ALA A 46 -4.95 6.12 -9.71
N PHE A 47 -5.44 4.97 -10.18
CA PHE A 47 -4.59 3.94 -10.80
C PHE A 47 -4.24 4.25 -12.26
N GLU A 48 -4.73 5.32 -12.83
CA GLU A 48 -4.31 5.79 -14.15
C GLU A 48 -3.00 6.56 -14.12
N ARG A 49 -2.51 6.91 -12.93
CA ARG A 49 -1.22 7.58 -12.77
C ARG A 49 -0.09 6.65 -13.22
N PRO A 50 0.99 7.22 -13.79
CA PRO A 50 2.11 6.40 -14.23
C PRO A 50 2.90 5.84 -13.05
N GLY A 51 3.65 4.75 -13.29
CA GLY A 51 4.54 4.15 -12.31
C GLY A 51 3.88 3.10 -11.46
N ARG A 52 4.48 2.84 -10.30
CA ARG A 52 4.05 1.80 -9.38
C ARG A 52 3.26 2.38 -8.21
N PHE A 53 2.60 1.50 -7.48
CA PHE A 53 1.75 1.88 -6.35
C PHE A 53 2.15 1.10 -5.12
N LEU A 54 1.94 1.72 -3.96
CA LEU A 54 2.11 1.05 -2.67
C LEU A 54 0.85 1.29 -1.86
N ILE A 55 0.18 0.21 -1.48
CA ILE A 55 -0.99 0.28 -0.61
C ILE A 55 -0.49 0.21 0.83
N CYS A 56 -0.79 1.22 1.63
CA CYS A 56 -0.41 1.25 3.04
C CYS A 56 -1.70 1.46 3.84
N THR A 57 -2.20 0.39 4.47
CA THR A 57 -3.50 0.46 5.11
C THR A 57 -3.54 -0.30 6.44
N SER A 58 -4.32 0.23 7.37
CA SER A 58 -4.68 -0.47 8.60
C SER A 58 -5.92 -1.32 8.37
N THR A 59 -6.27 -2.09 9.40
CA THR A 59 -7.47 -2.93 9.42
C THR A 59 -8.41 -2.38 10.48
N TYR A 60 -9.70 -2.26 10.14
CA TYR A 60 -10.70 -1.75 11.06
C TYR A 60 -11.65 -2.87 11.51
N GLY A 61 -11.98 -2.86 12.80
CA GLY A 61 -13.00 -3.74 13.36
C GLY A 61 -12.76 -5.20 13.05
N GLN A 62 -13.71 -5.84 12.38
CA GLN A 62 -13.68 -7.27 12.08
C GLN A 62 -13.07 -7.59 10.71
N GLY A 63 -12.06 -6.82 10.32
CA GLY A 63 -11.34 -7.07 9.08
C GLY A 63 -11.75 -6.17 7.93
N ASP A 64 -12.44 -5.08 8.23
CA ASP A 64 -12.84 -4.11 7.21
C ASP A 64 -11.69 -3.17 6.86
N VAL A 65 -11.82 -2.53 5.70
CA VAL A 65 -10.93 -1.42 5.37
C VAL A 65 -11.26 -0.23 6.26
N PRO A 66 -10.27 0.65 6.56
CA PRO A 66 -10.52 1.83 7.38
C PRO A 66 -11.57 2.76 6.76
N ASP A 67 -12.18 3.61 7.59
CA ASP A 67 -13.23 4.53 7.14
C ASP A 67 -12.80 5.38 5.97
N ASN A 68 -11.58 5.92 5.98
CA ASN A 68 -11.14 6.76 4.87
C ASN A 68 -10.88 5.99 3.57
N ALA A 69 -10.91 4.67 3.62
CA ALA A 69 -10.71 3.82 2.44
C ALA A 69 -12.01 3.24 1.89
N ARG A 70 -13.12 3.36 2.61
CA ARG A 70 -14.38 2.70 2.25
C ARG A 70 -14.91 3.12 0.90
N ASP A 71 -14.97 4.42 0.64
CA ASP A 71 -15.53 4.93 -0.62
C ASP A 71 -14.65 4.54 -1.80
N PHE A 72 -13.34 4.63 -1.64
CA PHE A 72 -12.39 4.24 -2.67
C PHE A 72 -12.49 2.73 -2.97
N PHE A 73 -12.49 1.91 -1.92
CA PHE A 73 -12.62 0.47 -2.05
C PHE A 73 -13.94 0.09 -2.73
N GLY A 74 -15.05 0.68 -2.27
CA GLY A 74 -16.38 0.43 -2.84
C GLY A 74 -16.47 0.87 -4.30
N ALA A 75 -15.85 1.98 -4.65
CA ALA A 75 -15.83 2.45 -6.04
C ALA A 75 -15.06 1.48 -6.94
N LEU A 76 -13.95 0.93 -6.45
CA LEU A 76 -13.20 -0.09 -7.20
C LEU A 76 -14.04 -1.36 -7.42
N GLU A 77 -14.79 -1.77 -6.41
CA GLU A 77 -15.69 -2.93 -6.54
C GLU A 77 -16.81 -2.70 -7.56
N THR A 78 -17.34 -1.49 -7.60
CA THR A 78 -18.46 -1.13 -8.47
C THR A 78 -18.03 -0.88 -9.90
N VAL A 79 -17.00 -0.07 -10.09
CA VAL A 79 -16.50 0.32 -11.41
C VAL A 79 -15.71 -0.81 -12.08
N ARG A 80 -14.97 -1.57 -11.30
CA ARG A 80 -14.11 -2.66 -11.74
C ARG A 80 -13.21 -2.25 -12.91
N PRO A 81 -12.32 -1.26 -12.70
CA PRO A 81 -11.42 -0.82 -13.76
C PRO A 81 -10.46 -1.93 -14.16
N ASP A 82 -9.97 -1.88 -15.39
CA ASP A 82 -8.95 -2.80 -15.87
C ASP A 82 -7.58 -2.33 -15.33
N LEU A 83 -7.00 -3.09 -14.42
CA LEU A 83 -5.73 -2.76 -13.79
C LEU A 83 -4.58 -3.66 -14.27
N ALA A 84 -4.66 -4.20 -15.47
CA ALA A 84 -3.66 -5.13 -16.01
C ALA A 84 -2.26 -4.52 -16.07
N ARG A 85 -2.14 -3.20 -16.12
CA ARG A 85 -0.85 -2.49 -16.16
C ARG A 85 -0.33 -2.10 -14.78
N VAL A 86 -1.14 -2.27 -13.75
CA VAL A 86 -0.80 -1.81 -12.41
C VAL A 86 0.10 -2.83 -11.72
N GLN A 87 1.22 -2.34 -11.19
CA GLN A 87 2.10 -3.11 -10.31
C GLN A 87 2.12 -2.42 -8.97
N TYR A 88 2.00 -3.18 -7.89
CA TYR A 88 1.85 -2.60 -6.56
C TYR A 88 2.48 -3.46 -5.48
N GLY A 89 2.76 -2.82 -4.34
CA GLY A 89 3.12 -3.51 -3.11
C GLY A 89 2.08 -3.22 -2.04
N VAL A 90 2.12 -3.96 -0.94
CA VAL A 90 1.18 -3.78 0.17
C VAL A 90 1.91 -3.77 1.50
N ILE A 91 1.65 -2.73 2.29
CA ILE A 91 1.97 -2.67 3.71
C ILE A 91 0.65 -2.76 4.46
N ALA A 92 0.44 -3.89 5.15
CA ALA A 92 -0.80 -4.17 5.86
C ALA A 92 -0.55 -4.14 7.36
N LEU A 93 -1.31 -3.30 8.06
CA LEU A 93 -1.22 -3.16 9.51
C LEU A 93 -2.40 -3.84 10.16
N GLY A 94 -2.17 -4.49 11.29
CA GLY A 94 -3.21 -5.17 12.02
C GLY A 94 -2.76 -5.53 13.43
N ASP A 95 -3.54 -6.37 14.11
CA ASP A 95 -3.27 -6.79 15.48
C ASP A 95 -3.65 -8.27 15.63
N HIS A 96 -2.68 -9.11 15.99
CA HIS A 96 -2.90 -10.55 16.18
C HIS A 96 -3.83 -10.87 17.35
N THR A 97 -4.14 -9.90 18.20
CA THR A 97 -5.21 -10.07 19.19
C THR A 97 -6.51 -10.46 18.50
N TYR A 98 -6.68 -10.01 17.26
CA TYR A 98 -7.81 -10.37 16.39
C TYR A 98 -7.32 -11.30 15.28
N ALA A 99 -6.90 -12.51 15.65
CA ALA A 99 -6.19 -13.42 14.75
C ALA A 99 -6.94 -13.72 13.45
N GLN A 100 -8.29 -13.83 13.51
CA GLN A 100 -9.11 -14.15 12.35
C GLN A 100 -9.18 -13.01 11.32
N THR A 101 -8.91 -11.77 11.75
CA THR A 101 -9.01 -10.59 10.90
C THR A 101 -7.67 -9.86 10.75
N PHE A 102 -6.59 -10.51 11.17
CA PHE A 102 -5.26 -9.91 11.16
C PHE A 102 -4.89 -9.42 9.76
N CYS A 103 -4.61 -8.12 9.65
CA CYS A 103 -4.20 -7.46 8.41
C CYS A 103 -5.19 -7.59 7.24
N PHE A 104 -6.47 -7.85 7.53
CA PHE A 104 -7.48 -8.04 6.49
C PHE A 104 -7.70 -6.80 5.63
N GLY A 105 -7.50 -5.59 6.18
CA GLY A 105 -7.60 -4.38 5.37
C GLY A 105 -6.70 -4.43 4.15
N GLY A 106 -5.42 -4.72 4.36
CA GLY A 106 -4.48 -4.89 3.26
C GLY A 106 -4.77 -6.11 2.40
N LYS A 107 -5.17 -7.21 3.03
CA LYS A 107 -5.51 -8.44 2.29
C LYS A 107 -6.72 -8.23 1.39
N ARG A 108 -7.72 -7.47 1.81
CA ARG A 108 -8.89 -7.14 0.99
C ARG A 108 -8.50 -6.32 -0.23
N PHE A 109 -7.64 -5.32 -0.05
CA PHE A 109 -7.13 -4.56 -1.19
C PHE A 109 -6.36 -5.45 -2.15
N ASP A 110 -5.49 -6.34 -1.63
CA ASP A 110 -4.73 -7.25 -2.47
C ASP A 110 -5.65 -8.14 -3.30
N GLN A 111 -6.66 -8.72 -2.68
CA GLN A 111 -7.61 -9.58 -3.39
C GLN A 111 -8.37 -8.81 -4.46
N LEU A 112 -8.84 -7.61 -4.13
CA LEU A 112 -9.60 -6.79 -5.08
C LEU A 112 -8.72 -6.39 -6.25
N LEU A 113 -7.55 -5.84 -6.00
CA LEU A 113 -6.66 -5.38 -7.08
C LEU A 113 -6.21 -6.53 -7.97
N THR A 114 -5.91 -7.69 -7.38
CA THR A 114 -5.57 -8.89 -8.15
C THR A 114 -6.74 -9.31 -9.04
N SER A 115 -7.97 -9.26 -8.52
CA SER A 115 -9.16 -9.61 -9.29
C SER A 115 -9.40 -8.64 -10.45
N LEU A 116 -8.87 -7.43 -10.37
CA LEU A 116 -8.96 -6.42 -11.43
C LEU A 116 -7.79 -6.48 -12.43
N GLY A 117 -6.90 -7.44 -12.25
CA GLY A 117 -5.77 -7.67 -13.16
C GLY A 117 -4.42 -7.14 -12.71
N ALA A 118 -4.36 -6.42 -11.59
CA ALA A 118 -3.11 -5.87 -11.10
C ALA A 118 -2.15 -6.96 -10.58
N THR A 119 -0.87 -6.69 -10.62
CA THR A 119 0.16 -7.61 -10.19
C THR A 119 0.84 -7.08 -8.93
N ARG A 120 0.82 -7.87 -7.86
CA ARG A 120 1.56 -7.53 -6.65
C ARG A 120 3.04 -7.85 -6.83
N LEU A 121 3.89 -6.91 -6.46
CA LEU A 121 5.34 -7.10 -6.47
C LEU A 121 5.80 -7.58 -5.10
N GLY A 122 6.24 -8.83 -5.02
CA GLY A 122 6.73 -9.42 -3.80
C GLY A 122 5.64 -9.80 -2.81
N GLU A 123 6.03 -10.01 -1.57
CA GLU A 123 5.13 -10.36 -0.48
C GLU A 123 4.56 -9.12 0.19
N MET A 124 3.37 -9.24 0.76
CA MET A 124 2.82 -8.19 1.59
C MET A 124 3.64 -8.07 2.88
N MET A 125 3.89 -6.83 3.30
CA MET A 125 4.42 -6.59 4.63
C MET A 125 3.24 -6.62 5.62
N LEU A 126 3.29 -7.51 6.58
CA LEU A 126 2.26 -7.64 7.61
C LEU A 126 2.86 -7.21 8.96
N HIS A 127 2.29 -6.18 9.58
CA HIS A 127 2.74 -5.73 10.89
C HIS A 127 1.68 -6.02 11.94
N ASP A 128 2.14 -6.59 13.06
CA ASP A 128 1.32 -6.93 14.20
C ASP A 128 1.54 -5.91 15.33
N ALA A 129 0.52 -5.12 15.62
CA ALA A 129 0.59 -4.10 16.66
C ALA A 129 0.87 -4.70 18.05
N SER A 130 0.49 -5.97 18.25
CA SER A 130 0.71 -6.64 19.55
C SER A 130 2.12 -7.20 19.70
N ALA A 131 2.95 -7.15 18.65
CA ALA A 131 4.32 -7.71 18.68
C ALA A 131 5.33 -6.82 19.40
N GLY A 132 4.96 -5.59 19.72
CA GLY A 132 5.85 -4.66 20.42
C GLY A 132 6.90 -3.98 19.54
N THR A 133 6.83 -4.19 18.21
CA THR A 133 7.71 -3.51 17.27
C THR A 133 7.08 -2.21 16.78
N VAL A 134 7.92 -1.29 16.30
CA VAL A 134 7.45 -0.02 15.73
C VAL A 134 7.13 -0.23 14.26
N PRO A 135 5.88 0.01 13.81
CA PRO A 135 5.50 -0.27 12.43
C PRO A 135 6.34 0.52 11.41
N GLU A 136 6.73 1.76 11.72
CA GLU A 136 7.55 2.57 10.82
C GLU A 136 8.89 1.90 10.55
N GLU A 137 9.53 1.33 11.57
CA GLU A 137 10.83 0.66 11.41
C GLU A 137 10.72 -0.60 10.56
N VAL A 138 9.69 -1.41 10.82
CA VAL A 138 9.47 -2.65 10.06
C VAL A 138 9.19 -2.31 8.59
N ALA A 139 8.38 -1.30 8.35
CA ALA A 139 8.04 -0.87 6.99
C ALA A 139 9.26 -0.33 6.24
N VAL A 140 10.12 0.43 6.92
CA VAL A 140 11.35 0.97 6.32
C VAL A 140 12.28 -0.17 5.88
N ASP A 141 12.47 -1.18 6.74
CA ASP A 141 13.29 -2.33 6.39
C ASP A 141 12.71 -3.09 5.19
N TRP A 142 11.39 -3.29 5.19
CA TRP A 142 10.71 -3.96 4.11
C TRP A 142 10.85 -3.20 2.79
N VAL A 143 10.65 -1.88 2.81
CA VAL A 143 10.68 -1.09 1.57
C VAL A 143 12.09 -1.01 0.99
N ARG A 144 13.12 -1.00 1.83
CA ARG A 144 14.51 -1.03 1.35
C ARG A 144 14.78 -2.30 0.55
N GLN A 145 14.30 -3.44 1.03
CA GLN A 145 14.42 -4.72 0.31
C GLN A 145 13.59 -4.71 -0.97
N TRP A 146 12.39 -4.13 -0.90
CA TRP A 146 11.49 -4.03 -2.04
C TRP A 146 12.09 -3.17 -3.16
N ILE A 147 12.70 -2.04 -2.80
CA ILE A 147 13.41 -1.19 -3.76
C ILE A 147 14.51 -1.98 -4.47
N ALA A 148 15.30 -2.72 -3.70
CA ALA A 148 16.41 -3.49 -4.26
C ALA A 148 15.93 -4.63 -5.15
N GLU A 149 14.90 -5.37 -4.70
CA GLU A 149 14.38 -6.52 -5.42
C GLU A 149 13.76 -6.15 -6.77
N PHE A 150 13.00 -5.07 -6.80
CA PHE A 150 12.28 -4.65 -8.00
C PHE A 150 12.92 -3.46 -8.72
N ARG A 151 14.11 -3.07 -8.28
CA ARG A 151 14.90 -1.99 -8.90
C ARG A 151 14.15 -0.69 -9.05
N LEU A 152 13.40 -0.32 -8.00
CA LEU A 152 12.68 0.94 -8.00
C LEU A 152 13.67 2.10 -8.09
N GLY A 153 13.31 3.14 -8.83
CA GLY A 153 14.16 4.31 -9.01
C GLY A 153 15.26 4.15 -10.04
N GLN A 154 15.37 2.98 -10.69
CA GLN A 154 16.34 2.75 -11.76
C GLN A 154 15.66 2.85 -13.12
N SER A 155 16.41 3.35 -14.10
CA SER A 155 15.94 3.42 -15.47
C SER A 155 15.86 2.03 -16.09
N GLU A 156 14.80 1.77 -16.86
CA GLU A 156 14.67 0.53 -17.61
C GLU A 156 15.46 0.56 -18.93
N ALA A 157 16.09 1.66 -19.24
CA ALA A 157 16.82 1.83 -20.48
C ALA A 157 18.13 1.04 -20.53
N ALA A 158 18.41 0.30 -19.50
CA ALA A 158 19.63 -0.51 -19.45
C ALA A 158 19.62 -1.62 -20.46
#